data_1cb3977ee992c3489120e265b81cbb7f
#
_entry.id   1cb3977ee992c3489120e265b81cbb7f
#
_cell.length_a   1.000
_cell.length_b   1.000
_cell.length_c   1.000
_cell.angle_alpha   90.00
_cell.angle_beta   90.00
_cell.angle_gamma   90.00
#
_symmetry.space_group_name_H-M   'P 1'
#
loop_
_entity.id
_entity.type
_entity.pdbx_description
1 polymer ?
#
loop_
_entity_poly.entity_id
_entity_poly.type
_entity_poly.pdbx_seq_one_letter_code
_entity_poly.pdbx_strand_id
1 'polypeptide(L)'
;GIDPFTEEPTNLIKQKMDELIKHLNQKIVSLKREQQTISEECSANDRLGQDLFAKLAEKVRPSEASKFRTHVDAVGNITSLLLSLSERLAQTESSLETRQQERGALESKRDLLYEQMEEAQRLKSDIERRGVSIAGLLAKNLSADMCADYDYFINMKAKLIADARDLAVRIKGSEEQLSSLSDALVQSDC
;
A
#
# COMPACT_ATOMS: atom_id res chain seq x y z
N GLY A 1 52.84 20.79 -8.22
CA GLY A 1 51.92 21.25 -7.23
C GLY A 1 50.48 20.93 -7.62
N ILE A 2 49.76 20.28 -6.74
CA ILE A 2 48.34 19.96 -6.91
C ILE A 2 47.56 21.29 -6.82
N ASP A 3 46.82 21.61 -7.89
CA ASP A 3 45.96 22.78 -7.93
C ASP A 3 44.79 22.58 -6.91
N PRO A 4 44.70 23.36 -5.82
CA PRO A 4 43.67 23.19 -4.80
C PRO A 4 42.26 23.41 -5.33
N PHE A 5 42.10 24.03 -6.50
CA PHE A 5 40.81 24.26 -7.15
C PHE A 5 40.26 23.03 -7.90
N THR A 6 41.09 22.02 -8.23
CA THR A 6 40.69 20.80 -8.94
C THR A 6 40.23 19.68 -8.00
N GLU A 7 40.63 19.69 -6.73
CA GLU A 7 40.23 18.68 -5.74
C GLU A 7 38.96 19.07 -4.97
N GLU A 8 38.73 20.39 -4.75
CA GLU A 8 37.56 20.88 -3.99
C GLU A 8 36.21 20.43 -4.56
N PRO A 9 35.94 20.50 -5.89
CA PRO A 9 34.66 20.04 -6.41
C PRO A 9 34.39 18.54 -6.19
N THR A 10 35.41 17.69 -6.31
CA THR A 10 35.29 16.25 -6.11
C THR A 10 35.01 15.91 -4.64
N ASN A 11 35.72 16.59 -3.71
CA ASN A 11 35.48 16.42 -2.29
C ASN A 11 34.12 16.93 -1.87
N LEU A 12 33.68 18.05 -2.45
CA LEU A 12 32.36 18.60 -2.19
C LEU A 12 31.24 17.66 -2.66
N ILE A 13 31.42 17.03 -3.82
CA ILE A 13 30.48 16.06 -4.38
C ILE A 13 30.40 14.83 -3.44
N LYS A 14 31.55 14.30 -2.99
CA LYS A 14 31.58 13.18 -2.05
C LYS A 14 30.89 13.52 -0.72
N GLN A 15 31.13 14.71 -0.17
CA GLN A 15 30.47 15.20 1.04
C GLN A 15 28.96 15.27 0.88
N LYS A 16 28.49 15.79 -0.25
CA LYS A 16 27.04 15.86 -0.55
C LYS A 16 26.42 14.48 -0.71
N MET A 17 27.14 13.55 -1.34
CA MET A 17 26.69 12.16 -1.48
C MET A 17 26.61 11.47 -0.11
N ASP A 18 27.60 11.66 0.76
CA ASP A 18 27.62 11.12 2.12
C ASP A 18 26.46 11.69 2.96
N GLU A 19 26.21 12.99 2.86
CA GLU A 19 25.09 13.64 3.54
C GLU A 19 23.75 13.11 3.06
N LEU A 20 23.62 12.91 1.75
CA LEU A 20 22.41 12.37 1.13
C LEU A 20 22.18 10.92 1.56
N ILE A 21 23.23 10.09 1.59
CA ILE A 21 23.18 8.70 2.09
C ILE A 21 22.71 8.69 3.54
N LYS A 22 23.29 9.56 4.38
CA LYS A 22 22.89 9.68 5.79
C LYS A 22 21.42 10.07 5.92
N HIS A 23 20.97 11.03 5.12
CA HIS A 23 19.58 11.47 5.09
C HIS A 23 18.63 10.34 4.66
N LEU A 24 19.00 9.59 3.62
CA LEU A 24 18.22 8.44 3.15
C LEU A 24 18.13 7.33 4.22
N ASN A 25 19.24 7.04 4.89
CA ASN A 25 19.24 6.06 5.99
C ASN A 25 18.30 6.48 7.12
N GLN A 26 18.31 7.76 7.51
CA GLN A 26 17.42 8.30 8.54
C GLN A 26 15.95 8.22 8.08
N LYS A 27 15.69 8.54 6.83
CA LYS A 27 14.34 8.44 6.23
C LYS A 27 13.83 7.00 6.23
N ILE A 28 14.67 6.04 5.85
CA ILE A 28 14.31 4.61 5.84
C ILE A 28 13.98 4.13 7.25
N VAL A 29 14.77 4.50 8.25
CA VAL A 29 14.51 4.16 9.65
C VAL A 29 13.16 4.72 10.10
N SER A 30 12.88 5.98 9.79
CA SER A 30 11.60 6.63 10.12
C SER A 30 10.42 5.93 9.44
N LEU A 31 10.53 5.61 8.15
CA LEU A 31 9.50 4.90 7.40
C LEU A 31 9.25 3.50 7.95
N LYS A 32 10.29 2.78 8.36
CA LYS A 32 10.15 1.45 8.97
C LYS A 32 9.48 1.52 10.34
N ARG A 33 9.68 2.59 11.10
CA ARG A 33 8.93 2.83 12.36
C ARG A 33 7.45 3.06 12.08
N GLU A 34 7.12 3.85 11.07
CA GLU A 34 5.72 4.04 10.64
C GLU A 34 5.11 2.71 10.19
N GLN A 35 5.87 1.87 9.47
CA GLN A 35 5.42 0.54 9.04
C GLN A 35 5.09 -0.35 10.25
N GLN A 36 5.91 -0.29 11.30
CA GLN A 36 5.65 -1.03 12.54
C GLN A 36 4.38 -0.54 13.22
N THR A 37 4.16 0.78 13.27
CA THR A 37 2.94 1.37 13.83
C THR A 37 1.71 0.91 13.05
N ILE A 38 1.77 0.93 11.72
CA ILE A 38 0.67 0.45 10.86
C ILE A 38 0.40 -1.03 11.09
N SER A 39 1.44 -1.85 11.23
CA SER A 39 1.31 -3.28 11.53
C SER A 39 0.57 -3.51 12.86
N GLU A 40 0.88 -2.73 13.88
CA GLU A 40 0.21 -2.78 15.19
C GLU A 40 -1.25 -2.34 15.09
N GLU A 41 -1.52 -1.28 14.33
CA GLU A 41 -2.89 -0.81 14.07
C GLU A 41 -3.70 -1.86 13.31
N CYS A 42 -3.11 -2.54 12.32
CA CYS A 42 -3.74 -3.64 11.59
C CYS A 42 -4.14 -4.77 12.55
N SER A 43 -3.22 -5.17 13.44
CA SER A 43 -3.48 -6.23 14.42
C SER A 43 -4.61 -5.83 15.37
N ALA A 44 -4.63 -4.59 15.86
CA ALA A 44 -5.69 -4.09 16.73
C ALA A 44 -7.04 -4.06 16.01
N ASN A 45 -7.05 -3.61 14.75
CA ASN A 45 -8.27 -3.57 13.94
C ASN A 45 -8.81 -4.98 13.63
N ASP A 46 -7.92 -5.94 13.36
CA ASP A 46 -8.30 -7.35 13.15
C ASP A 46 -8.96 -7.94 14.41
N ARG A 47 -8.44 -7.61 15.59
CA ARG A 47 -9.06 -8.02 16.86
C ARG A 47 -10.45 -7.43 17.02
N LEU A 48 -10.64 -6.16 16.68
CA LEU A 48 -11.96 -5.53 16.68
C LEU A 48 -12.93 -6.28 15.76
N GLY A 49 -12.49 -6.63 14.55
CA GLY A 49 -13.29 -7.41 13.60
C GLY A 49 -13.66 -8.79 14.13
N GLN A 50 -12.73 -9.48 14.79
CA GLN A 50 -12.97 -10.79 15.41
C GLN A 50 -13.98 -10.70 16.54
N ASP A 51 -13.90 -9.67 17.38
CA ASP A 51 -14.85 -9.43 18.47
C ASP A 51 -16.25 -9.16 17.95
N LEU A 52 -16.37 -8.34 16.89
CA LEU A 52 -17.64 -8.07 16.23
C LEU A 52 -18.25 -9.33 15.62
N PHE A 53 -17.44 -10.14 14.97
CA PHE A 53 -17.87 -11.43 14.42
C PHE A 53 -18.39 -12.36 15.52
N ALA A 54 -17.66 -12.47 16.61
CA ALA A 54 -18.05 -13.32 17.74
C ALA A 54 -19.39 -12.90 18.34
N LYS A 55 -19.61 -11.60 18.48
CA LYS A 55 -20.90 -11.06 18.98
C LYS A 55 -22.05 -11.32 18.01
N LEU A 56 -21.81 -11.13 16.72
CA LEU A 56 -22.80 -11.43 15.68
C LEU A 56 -23.14 -12.92 15.65
N ALA A 57 -22.14 -13.78 15.71
CA ALA A 57 -22.29 -15.24 15.64
C ALA A 57 -23.15 -15.80 16.78
N GLU A 58 -23.20 -15.12 17.93
CA GLU A 58 -24.07 -15.50 19.05
C GLU A 58 -25.56 -15.28 18.75
N LYS A 59 -25.90 -14.38 17.80
CA LYS A 59 -27.26 -13.88 17.57
C LYS A 59 -27.88 -14.29 16.24
N VAL A 60 -27.06 -14.77 15.29
CA VAL A 60 -27.51 -15.12 13.95
C VAL A 60 -27.15 -16.56 13.62
N ARG A 61 -27.73 -17.09 12.53
CA ARG A 61 -27.38 -18.41 12.03
C ARG A 61 -25.93 -18.43 11.50
N PRO A 62 -25.26 -19.59 11.52
CA PRO A 62 -23.90 -19.70 10.97
C PRO A 62 -23.75 -19.20 9.52
N SER A 63 -24.80 -19.42 8.71
CA SER A 63 -24.80 -18.94 7.32
C SER A 63 -24.76 -17.41 7.21
N GLU A 64 -25.44 -16.72 8.12
CA GLU A 64 -25.46 -15.24 8.16
C GLU A 64 -24.13 -14.69 8.70
N ALA A 65 -23.58 -15.31 9.73
CA ALA A 65 -22.26 -14.99 10.25
C ALA A 65 -21.17 -15.18 9.18
N SER A 66 -21.28 -16.24 8.38
CA SER A 66 -20.36 -16.50 7.24
C SER A 66 -20.44 -15.40 6.19
N LYS A 67 -21.62 -14.86 5.93
CA LYS A 67 -21.77 -13.72 4.98
C LYS A 67 -21.04 -12.48 5.45
N PHE A 68 -21.06 -12.20 6.76
CA PHE A 68 -20.27 -11.11 7.34
C PHE A 68 -18.79 -11.32 7.10
N ARG A 69 -18.26 -12.50 7.42
CA ARG A 69 -16.84 -12.83 7.24
C ARG A 69 -16.43 -12.74 5.77
N THR A 70 -17.23 -13.30 4.88
CA THR A 70 -16.99 -13.25 3.42
C THR A 70 -16.94 -11.83 2.92
N HIS A 71 -17.85 -10.97 3.40
CA HIS A 71 -17.86 -9.54 3.03
C HIS A 71 -16.61 -8.82 3.51
N VAL A 72 -16.20 -9.02 4.76
CA VAL A 72 -14.99 -8.41 5.32
C VAL A 72 -13.76 -8.82 4.51
N ASP A 73 -13.63 -10.09 4.18
CA ASP A 73 -12.52 -10.59 3.35
C ASP A 73 -12.57 -9.99 1.95
N ALA A 74 -13.75 -9.87 1.37
CA ALA A 74 -13.94 -9.26 0.04
C ALA A 74 -13.51 -7.80 0.02
N VAL A 75 -13.82 -7.02 1.05
CA VAL A 75 -13.36 -5.63 1.17
C VAL A 75 -11.83 -5.55 1.18
N GLY A 76 -11.18 -6.39 1.96
CA GLY A 76 -9.72 -6.45 2.00
C GLY A 76 -9.11 -6.84 0.66
N ASN A 77 -9.65 -7.87 0.02
CA ASN A 77 -9.16 -8.40 -1.25
C ASN A 77 -9.34 -7.39 -2.38
N ILE A 78 -10.49 -6.74 -2.50
CA ILE A 78 -10.72 -5.75 -3.57
C ILE A 78 -9.86 -4.50 -3.37
N THR A 79 -9.66 -4.08 -2.14
CA THR A 79 -8.77 -2.96 -1.81
C THR A 79 -7.34 -3.25 -2.27
N SER A 80 -6.81 -4.43 -1.93
CA SER A 80 -5.48 -4.87 -2.35
C SER A 80 -5.35 -4.99 -3.86
N LEU A 81 -6.36 -5.55 -4.52
CA LEU A 81 -6.37 -5.71 -5.97
C LEU A 81 -6.32 -4.36 -6.70
N LEU A 82 -7.18 -3.42 -6.32
CA LEU A 82 -7.22 -2.09 -6.92
C LEU A 82 -5.89 -1.35 -6.75
N LEU A 83 -5.28 -1.42 -5.56
CA LEU A 83 -3.98 -0.81 -5.30
C LEU A 83 -2.88 -1.45 -6.14
N SER A 84 -2.86 -2.77 -6.25
CA SER A 84 -1.91 -3.50 -7.07
C SER A 84 -2.03 -3.12 -8.55
N LEU A 85 -3.23 -3.06 -9.07
CA LEU A 85 -3.48 -2.66 -10.46
C LEU A 85 -3.06 -1.21 -10.72
N SER A 86 -3.35 -0.30 -9.79
CA SER A 86 -2.94 1.11 -9.88
C SER A 86 -1.42 1.26 -9.91
N GLU A 87 -0.70 0.51 -9.06
CA GLU A 87 0.77 0.52 -9.05
C GLU A 87 1.35 0.01 -10.37
N ARG A 88 0.81 -1.10 -10.87
CA ARG A 88 1.28 -1.71 -12.13
C ARG A 88 0.99 -0.81 -13.32
N LEU A 89 -0.16 -0.15 -13.32
CA LEU A 89 -0.52 0.81 -14.36
C LEU A 89 0.42 2.03 -14.35
N ALA A 90 0.71 2.59 -13.16
CA ALA A 90 1.64 3.69 -13.00
C ALA A 90 3.06 3.33 -13.48
N GLN A 91 3.54 2.13 -13.16
CA GLN A 91 4.83 1.62 -13.64
C GLN A 91 4.86 1.46 -15.16
N THR A 92 3.78 0.95 -15.74
CA THR A 92 3.67 0.76 -17.20
C THR A 92 3.64 2.10 -17.93
N GLU A 93 2.89 3.07 -17.43
CA GLU A 93 2.83 4.43 -17.99
C GLU A 93 4.20 5.14 -17.89
N SER A 94 4.89 5.00 -16.77
CA SER A 94 6.26 5.52 -16.62
C SER A 94 7.22 4.90 -17.62
N SER A 95 7.14 3.58 -17.84
CA SER A 95 7.97 2.89 -18.82
C SER A 95 7.66 3.31 -20.26
N LEU A 96 6.39 3.62 -20.57
CA LEU A 96 5.98 4.15 -21.88
C LEU A 96 6.60 5.51 -22.19
N GLU A 97 6.79 6.34 -21.16
CA GLU A 97 7.43 7.66 -21.32
C GLU A 97 8.93 7.55 -21.62
N THR A 98 9.59 6.51 -21.12
CA THR A 98 11.05 6.39 -21.15
C THR A 98 11.61 5.40 -22.17
N ARG A 99 10.82 4.41 -22.62
CA ARG A 99 11.26 3.32 -23.50
C ARG A 99 10.51 3.34 -24.83
N GLN A 100 11.19 3.72 -25.90
CA GLN A 100 10.60 3.73 -27.26
C GLN A 100 10.60 2.35 -27.92
N GLN A 101 11.54 1.47 -27.57
CA GLN A 101 11.74 0.20 -28.29
C GLN A 101 10.71 -0.89 -27.94
N GLU A 102 10.09 -0.84 -26.76
CA GLU A 102 9.09 -1.82 -26.32
C GLU A 102 7.68 -1.23 -26.24
N ARG A 103 7.45 -0.16 -26.98
CA ARG A 103 6.22 0.63 -26.87
C ARG A 103 4.96 -0.17 -27.15
N GLY A 104 4.98 -1.02 -28.19
CA GLY A 104 3.82 -1.84 -28.55
C GLY A 104 3.42 -2.83 -27.46
N ALA A 105 4.40 -3.52 -26.86
CA ALA A 105 4.16 -4.45 -25.75
C ALA A 105 3.67 -3.72 -24.50
N LEU A 106 4.23 -2.54 -24.22
CA LEU A 106 3.82 -1.72 -23.07
C LEU A 106 2.40 -1.15 -23.24
N GLU A 107 2.05 -0.71 -24.44
CA GLU A 107 0.70 -0.24 -24.74
C GLU A 107 -0.35 -1.36 -24.58
N SER A 108 -0.04 -2.57 -25.03
CA SER A 108 -0.90 -3.75 -24.85
C SER A 108 -1.07 -4.08 -23.37
N LYS A 109 0.01 -4.02 -22.60
CA LYS A 109 -0.01 -4.24 -21.15
C LYS A 109 -0.84 -3.18 -20.44
N ARG A 110 -0.68 -1.90 -20.80
CA ARG A 110 -1.48 -0.81 -20.28
C ARG A 110 -2.97 -1.03 -20.53
N ASP A 111 -3.34 -1.37 -21.76
CA ASP A 111 -4.72 -1.57 -22.15
C ASP A 111 -5.36 -2.73 -21.37
N LEU A 112 -4.63 -3.83 -21.19
CA LEU A 112 -5.07 -4.95 -20.37
C LEU A 112 -5.26 -4.55 -18.91
N LEU A 113 -4.35 -3.75 -18.36
CA LEU A 113 -4.46 -3.24 -16.98
C LEU A 113 -5.67 -2.32 -16.81
N TYR A 114 -6.00 -1.49 -17.79
CA TYR A 114 -7.21 -0.68 -17.76
C TYR A 114 -8.48 -1.55 -17.75
N GLU A 115 -8.53 -2.60 -18.56
CA GLU A 115 -9.65 -3.55 -18.56
C GLU A 115 -9.81 -4.25 -17.22
N GLN A 116 -8.71 -4.70 -16.64
CA GLN A 116 -8.68 -5.32 -15.31
C GLN A 116 -9.13 -4.34 -14.22
N MET A 117 -8.73 -3.08 -14.32
CA MET A 117 -9.14 -2.02 -13.39
C MET A 117 -10.65 -1.77 -13.46
N GLU A 118 -11.23 -1.69 -14.67
CA GLU A 118 -12.67 -1.52 -14.84
C GLU A 118 -13.45 -2.68 -14.25
N GLU A 119 -12.99 -3.91 -14.45
CA GLU A 119 -13.61 -5.10 -13.88
C GLU A 119 -13.50 -5.11 -12.36
N ALA A 120 -12.34 -4.74 -11.82
CA ALA A 120 -12.12 -4.64 -10.38
C ALA A 120 -13.03 -3.57 -9.75
N GLN A 121 -13.25 -2.45 -10.43
CA GLN A 121 -14.18 -1.41 -9.97
C GLN A 121 -15.64 -1.86 -9.99
N ARG A 122 -16.03 -2.67 -10.96
CA ARG A 122 -17.36 -3.30 -10.96
C ARG A 122 -17.53 -4.26 -9.78
N LEU A 123 -16.51 -5.06 -9.50
CA LEU A 123 -16.46 -5.92 -8.31
C LEU A 123 -16.59 -5.11 -7.03
N LYS A 124 -15.87 -4.01 -6.93
CA LYS A 124 -15.94 -3.10 -5.77
C LYS A 124 -17.37 -2.60 -5.57
N SER A 125 -18.04 -2.18 -6.63
CA SER A 125 -19.45 -1.73 -6.57
C SER A 125 -20.37 -2.84 -6.08
N ASP A 126 -20.16 -4.09 -6.52
CA ASP A 126 -20.93 -5.25 -6.05
C ASP A 126 -20.70 -5.52 -4.56
N ILE A 127 -19.46 -5.41 -4.10
CA ILE A 127 -19.09 -5.56 -2.69
C ILE A 127 -19.76 -4.46 -1.85
N GLU A 128 -19.76 -3.22 -2.31
CA GLU A 128 -20.43 -2.10 -1.64
C GLU A 128 -21.94 -2.33 -1.48
N ARG A 129 -22.59 -2.87 -2.51
CA ARG A 129 -24.00 -3.24 -2.44
C ARG A 129 -24.27 -4.34 -1.42
N ARG A 130 -23.43 -5.36 -1.36
CA ARG A 130 -23.50 -6.40 -0.32
C ARG A 130 -23.26 -5.82 1.07
N GLY A 131 -22.43 -4.80 1.16
CA GLY A 131 -22.17 -4.07 2.40
C GLY A 131 -23.43 -3.47 3.01
N VAL A 132 -24.36 -3.01 2.19
CA VAL A 132 -25.67 -2.51 2.64
C VAL A 132 -26.47 -3.63 3.34
N SER A 133 -26.47 -4.84 2.78
CA SER A 133 -27.12 -6.01 3.38
C SER A 133 -26.47 -6.41 4.71
N ILE A 134 -25.15 -6.37 4.78
CA ILE A 134 -24.40 -6.66 6.00
C ILE A 134 -24.71 -5.61 7.08
N ALA A 135 -24.71 -4.32 6.73
CA ALA A 135 -25.07 -3.25 7.66
C ALA A 135 -26.49 -3.44 8.23
N GLY A 136 -27.43 -3.86 7.38
CA GLY A 136 -28.79 -4.20 7.80
C GLY A 136 -28.85 -5.37 8.77
N LEU A 137 -28.07 -6.42 8.52
CA LEU A 137 -27.94 -7.57 9.41
C LEU A 137 -27.38 -7.16 10.78
N LEU A 138 -26.36 -6.32 10.80
CA LEU A 138 -25.76 -5.81 12.04
C LEU A 138 -26.75 -4.93 12.81
N ALA A 139 -27.46 -4.03 12.13
CA ALA A 139 -28.43 -3.15 12.74
C ALA A 139 -29.57 -3.91 13.45
N LYS A 140 -29.95 -5.07 12.92
CA LYS A 140 -30.99 -5.93 13.53
C LYS A 140 -30.49 -6.68 14.77
N ASN A 141 -29.19 -6.97 14.87
CA ASN A 141 -28.68 -7.93 15.83
C ASN A 141 -27.71 -7.33 16.86
N LEU A 142 -27.13 -6.18 16.56
CA LEU A 142 -26.13 -5.53 17.41
C LEU A 142 -26.61 -4.16 17.86
N SER A 143 -26.01 -3.66 18.95
CA SER A 143 -26.27 -2.32 19.45
C SER A 143 -25.79 -1.24 18.46
N ALA A 144 -26.30 -0.01 18.62
CA ALA A 144 -25.86 1.13 17.82
C ALA A 144 -24.34 1.37 17.97
N ASP A 145 -23.80 1.19 19.18
CA ASP A 145 -22.37 1.33 19.44
C ASP A 145 -21.53 0.30 18.68
N MET A 146 -21.99 -0.94 18.64
CA MET A 146 -21.32 -2.01 17.88
C MET A 146 -21.40 -1.78 16.36
N CYS A 147 -22.51 -1.24 15.88
CA CYS A 147 -22.64 -0.85 14.47
C CYS A 147 -21.67 0.28 14.12
N ALA A 148 -21.48 1.24 15.00
CA ALA A 148 -20.48 2.30 14.84
C ALA A 148 -19.06 1.73 14.84
N ASP A 149 -18.77 0.77 15.72
CA ASP A 149 -17.49 0.04 15.75
C ASP A 149 -17.24 -0.71 14.44
N TYR A 150 -18.28 -1.31 13.87
CA TYR A 150 -18.17 -1.97 12.56
C TYR A 150 -17.83 -0.96 11.45
N ASP A 151 -18.46 0.18 11.40
CA ASP A 151 -18.16 1.21 10.41
C ASP A 151 -16.71 1.67 10.54
N TYR A 152 -16.22 1.88 11.75
CA TYR A 152 -14.82 2.19 12.01
C TYR A 152 -13.91 1.06 11.54
N PHE A 153 -14.22 -0.18 11.91
CA PHE A 153 -13.43 -1.38 11.56
C PHE A 153 -13.26 -1.52 10.05
N ILE A 154 -14.35 -1.46 9.29
CA ILE A 154 -14.33 -1.73 7.86
C ILE A 154 -13.62 -0.61 7.08
N ASN A 155 -13.83 0.64 7.48
CA ASN A 155 -13.15 1.78 6.88
C ASN A 155 -11.66 1.77 7.21
N MET A 156 -11.31 1.43 8.46
CA MET A 156 -9.92 1.33 8.89
C MET A 156 -9.20 0.19 8.18
N LYS A 157 -9.87 -0.94 7.95
CA LYS A 157 -9.30 -2.07 7.20
C LYS A 157 -8.81 -1.63 5.82
N ALA A 158 -9.64 -0.95 5.06
CA ALA A 158 -9.28 -0.44 3.73
C ALA A 158 -8.15 0.61 3.80
N LYS A 159 -8.27 1.54 4.74
CA LYS A 159 -7.26 2.61 4.95
C LYS A 159 -5.89 2.04 5.29
N LEU A 160 -5.83 1.08 6.21
CA LEU A 160 -4.56 0.51 6.66
C LEU A 160 -3.88 -0.33 5.56
N ILE A 161 -4.65 -1.02 4.72
CA ILE A 161 -4.12 -1.70 3.54
C ILE A 161 -3.46 -0.70 2.60
N ALA A 162 -4.12 0.43 2.33
CA ALA A 162 -3.58 1.49 1.47
C ALA A 162 -2.32 2.12 2.07
N ASP A 163 -2.35 2.46 3.36
CA ASP A 163 -1.21 3.07 4.06
C ASP A 163 0.00 2.13 4.10
N ALA A 164 -0.22 0.83 4.34
CA ALA A 164 0.84 -0.17 4.36
C ALA A 164 1.51 -0.30 2.98
N ARG A 165 0.73 -0.30 1.90
CA ARG A 165 1.29 -0.36 0.54
C ARG A 165 2.06 0.90 0.18
N ASP A 166 1.55 2.07 0.53
CA ASP A 166 2.23 3.35 0.30
C ASP A 166 3.59 3.37 1.00
N LEU A 167 3.65 2.96 2.26
CA LEU A 167 4.91 2.87 3.01
C LEU A 167 5.88 1.87 2.37
N ALA A 168 5.40 0.70 1.95
CA ALA A 168 6.24 -0.30 1.30
C ALA A 168 6.88 0.24 0.01
N VAL A 169 6.11 0.97 -0.81
CA VAL A 169 6.60 1.61 -2.03
C VAL A 169 7.64 2.68 -1.70
N ARG A 170 7.39 3.52 -0.70
CA ARG A 170 8.31 4.58 -0.28
C ARG A 170 9.60 4.03 0.29
N ILE A 171 9.54 2.97 1.08
CA ILE A 171 10.72 2.27 1.62
C ILE A 171 11.55 1.70 0.48
N LYS A 172 10.91 0.98 -0.44
CA LYS A 172 11.58 0.39 -1.60
C LYS A 172 12.28 1.45 -2.45
N GLY A 173 11.59 2.56 -2.75
CA GLY A 173 12.17 3.67 -3.51
C GLY A 173 13.37 4.29 -2.82
N SER A 174 13.29 4.50 -1.51
CA SER A 174 14.41 5.04 -0.72
C SER A 174 15.60 4.08 -0.64
N GLU A 175 15.34 2.78 -0.52
CA GLU A 175 16.39 1.74 -0.52
C GLU A 175 17.07 1.64 -1.88
N GLU A 176 16.33 1.76 -2.98
CA GLU A 176 16.87 1.79 -4.33
C GLU A 176 17.77 3.02 -4.57
N GLN A 177 17.34 4.20 -4.12
CA GLN A 177 18.15 5.43 -4.17
C GLN A 177 19.42 5.28 -3.36
N LEU A 178 19.34 4.71 -2.15
CA LEU A 178 20.49 4.47 -1.29
C LEU A 178 21.47 3.52 -1.96
N SER A 179 21.00 2.43 -2.55
CA SER A 179 21.82 1.46 -3.27
C SER A 179 22.56 2.11 -4.45
N SER A 180 21.85 2.93 -5.24
CA SER A 180 22.43 3.64 -6.38
C SER A 180 23.52 4.63 -5.95
N LEU A 181 23.29 5.38 -4.89
CA LEU A 181 24.27 6.32 -4.35
C LEU A 181 25.50 5.62 -3.77
N SER A 182 25.27 4.50 -3.05
CA SER A 182 26.36 3.70 -2.48
C SER A 182 27.24 3.10 -3.59
N ASP A 183 26.63 2.59 -4.66
CA ASP A 183 27.36 2.06 -5.82
C ASP A 183 28.14 3.16 -6.53
N ALA A 184 27.57 4.34 -6.72
CA ALA A 184 28.24 5.47 -7.33
C ALA A 184 29.44 5.94 -6.47
N LEU A 185 29.30 5.92 -5.15
CA LEU A 185 30.38 6.28 -4.22
C LEU A 185 31.51 5.28 -4.27
N VAL A 186 31.21 3.97 -4.32
CA VAL A 186 32.21 2.90 -4.47
C VAL A 186 32.96 3.04 -5.81
N GLN A 187 32.25 3.30 -6.90
CA GLN A 187 32.87 3.50 -8.23
C GLN A 187 33.75 4.74 -8.27
N SER A 188 33.43 5.79 -7.53
CA SER A 188 34.26 7.00 -7.50
C SER A 188 35.56 6.82 -6.71
N ASP A 189 35.64 5.80 -5.84
CA ASP A 189 36.83 5.48 -5.06
C ASP A 189 37.83 4.52 -5.81
N CYS A 190 37.40 4.02 -6.96
CA CYS A 190 38.27 3.19 -7.82
C CYS A 190 39.15 4.03 -8.80
#